data_0751b0b8ffa03a684d49f5bb55360bbe
#
_entry.id   0751b0b8ffa03a684d49f5bb55360bbe
#
_cell.length_a   1.000
_cell.length_b   1.000
_cell.length_c   1.000
_cell.angle_alpha   90.00
_cell.angle_beta   90.00
_cell.angle_gamma   90.00
#
_symmetry.space_group_name_H-M   'P 1'
#
loop_
_entity.id
_entity.type
_entity.pdbx_description
1 polymer ?
#
loop_
_entity_poly.entity_id
_entity_poly.type
_entity_poly.pdbx_seq_one_letter_code
_entity_poly.pdbx_strand_id
1 'polypeptide(L)'
;MAAGKNFISSRFESEGFVSIDLDKIAHTAISICSQQILSAFSSEAEKRGISLCNDDGSLNRRSLGQIVFSDEKLLARQEAIVYPKIIELVNSFIEEKQGKSVILNATVLFKTPELMKKCKKILFVQAGLLKRLVRAKKRDKMPLNQILARFKSQKNLLSEYKKAAKDDGIPIEIIKN
;
A
#
# COMPACT_ATOMS: atom_id res chain seq x y z
N MET A 1 -4.32 9.42 -1.24
CA MET A 1 -5.63 8.88 -0.78
C MET A 1 -6.77 9.51 -1.58
N ALA A 2 -7.80 8.76 -1.94
CA ALA A 2 -9.02 9.20 -2.64
C ALA A 2 -8.83 9.91 -4.01
N ALA A 3 -7.71 9.71 -4.70
CA ALA A 3 -7.47 10.25 -6.04
C ALA A 3 -8.27 9.51 -7.13
N GLY A 4 -8.77 8.31 -6.86
CA GLY A 4 -9.57 7.51 -7.80
C GLY A 4 -8.77 6.44 -8.54
N LYS A 5 -7.65 5.96 -7.99
CA LYS A 5 -6.86 4.91 -8.64
C LYS A 5 -7.69 3.66 -8.98
N ASN A 6 -8.60 3.22 -8.09
CA ASN A 6 -9.46 2.06 -8.35
C ASN A 6 -10.44 2.30 -9.52
N PHE A 7 -10.95 3.53 -9.66
CA PHE A 7 -11.79 3.90 -10.80
C PHE A 7 -11.02 3.86 -12.12
N ILE A 8 -9.78 4.35 -12.12
CA ILE A 8 -8.92 4.25 -13.30
C ILE A 8 -8.57 2.79 -13.59
N SER A 9 -8.24 1.99 -12.56
CA SER A 9 -7.97 0.56 -12.71
C SER A 9 -9.14 -0.19 -13.36
N SER A 10 -10.39 0.06 -12.89
CA SER A 10 -11.58 -0.61 -13.46
C SER A 10 -11.86 -0.23 -14.92
N ARG A 11 -11.47 0.97 -15.37
CA ARG A 11 -11.55 1.32 -16.78
C ARG A 11 -10.63 0.46 -17.66
N PHE A 12 -9.39 0.27 -17.24
CA PHE A 12 -8.47 -0.63 -17.94
C PHE A 12 -8.93 -2.09 -17.89
N GLU A 13 -9.57 -2.51 -16.80
CA GLU A 13 -10.16 -3.86 -16.71
C GLU A 13 -11.23 -4.06 -17.80
N SER A 14 -12.05 -3.05 -18.11
CA SER A 14 -13.00 -3.11 -19.22
C SER A 14 -12.34 -3.16 -20.60
N GLU A 15 -11.06 -2.81 -20.69
CA GLU A 15 -10.22 -2.89 -21.89
C GLU A 15 -9.42 -4.21 -21.96
N GLY A 16 -9.67 -5.17 -21.06
CA GLY A 16 -9.06 -6.50 -21.05
C GLY A 16 -7.81 -6.64 -20.16
N PHE A 17 -7.43 -5.60 -19.42
CA PHE A 17 -6.39 -5.70 -18.40
C PHE A 17 -6.91 -6.49 -17.19
N VAL A 18 -5.99 -7.08 -16.44
CA VAL A 18 -6.29 -7.61 -15.10
C VAL A 18 -5.59 -6.76 -14.04
N SER A 19 -6.24 -6.50 -12.92
CA SER A 19 -5.64 -5.69 -11.85
C SER A 19 -5.49 -6.47 -10.56
N ILE A 20 -4.44 -6.12 -9.81
CA ILE A 20 -4.21 -6.58 -8.45
C ILE A 20 -4.07 -5.38 -7.52
N ASP A 21 -4.83 -5.37 -6.43
CA ASP A 21 -4.80 -4.30 -5.41
C ASP A 21 -3.74 -4.64 -4.35
N LEU A 22 -2.60 -3.96 -4.41
CA LEU A 22 -1.48 -4.20 -3.49
C LEU A 22 -1.81 -3.81 -2.04
N ASP A 23 -2.75 -2.90 -1.82
CA ASP A 23 -3.20 -2.57 -0.46
C ASP A 23 -3.94 -3.78 0.16
N LYS A 24 -4.70 -4.55 -0.65
CA LYS A 24 -5.32 -5.82 -0.21
C LYS A 24 -4.28 -6.93 -0.02
N ILE A 25 -3.36 -7.07 -0.96
CA ILE A 25 -2.26 -8.05 -0.87
C ILE A 25 -1.42 -7.81 0.39
N ALA A 26 -1.13 -6.56 0.73
CA ALA A 26 -0.43 -6.24 1.97
C ALA A 26 -1.19 -6.72 3.22
N HIS A 27 -2.52 -6.61 3.24
CA HIS A 27 -3.34 -7.16 4.33
C HIS A 27 -3.26 -8.69 4.40
N THR A 28 -3.27 -9.38 3.26
CA THR A 28 -3.09 -10.83 3.19
C THR A 28 -1.69 -11.25 3.66
N ALA A 29 -0.65 -10.56 3.20
CA ALA A 29 0.73 -10.81 3.60
C ALA A 29 0.93 -10.62 5.13
N ILE A 30 0.36 -9.56 5.72
CA ILE A 30 0.38 -9.36 7.19
C ILE A 30 -0.29 -10.53 7.92
N SER A 31 -1.40 -11.05 7.41
CA SER A 31 -2.08 -12.20 8.01
C SER A 31 -1.24 -13.48 7.89
N ILE A 32 -0.61 -13.73 6.75
CA ILE A 32 0.29 -14.87 6.55
C ILE A 32 1.53 -14.77 7.46
N CYS A 33 2.11 -13.58 7.58
CA CYS A 33 3.30 -13.32 8.40
C CYS A 33 2.97 -13.07 9.89
N SER A 34 1.73 -13.31 10.33
CA SER A 34 1.27 -12.93 11.68
C SER A 34 2.16 -13.47 12.80
N GLN A 35 2.58 -14.73 12.75
CA GLN A 35 3.45 -15.33 13.76
C GLN A 35 4.82 -14.67 13.83
N GLN A 36 5.43 -14.37 12.66
CA GLN A 36 6.70 -13.65 12.60
C GLN A 36 6.57 -12.23 13.15
N ILE A 37 5.46 -11.56 12.86
CA ILE A 37 5.17 -10.21 13.37
C ILE A 37 4.98 -10.25 14.88
N LEU A 38 4.18 -11.19 15.40
CA LEU A 38 3.98 -11.35 16.86
C LEU A 38 5.32 -11.56 17.57
N SER A 39 6.13 -12.51 17.10
CA SER A 39 7.47 -12.75 17.66
C SER A 39 8.38 -11.52 17.57
N ALA A 40 8.34 -10.81 16.45
CA ALA A 40 9.20 -9.65 16.22
C ALA A 40 8.84 -8.44 17.11
N PHE A 41 7.57 -8.26 17.47
CA PHE A 41 7.08 -7.05 18.14
C PHE A 41 6.57 -7.29 19.58
N SER A 42 6.64 -8.52 20.11
CA SER A 42 6.19 -8.83 21.48
C SER A 42 6.82 -7.93 22.54
N SER A 43 8.14 -7.80 22.55
CA SER A 43 8.86 -6.94 23.51
C SER A 43 8.47 -5.46 23.43
N GLU A 44 8.26 -4.94 22.20
CA GLU A 44 7.83 -3.54 22.02
C GLU A 44 6.37 -3.33 22.46
N ALA A 45 5.53 -4.34 22.28
CA ALA A 45 4.14 -4.34 22.73
C ALA A 45 4.06 -4.37 24.27
N GLU A 46 4.82 -5.25 24.92
CA GLU A 46 4.92 -5.35 26.37
C GLU A 46 5.37 -4.04 27.01
N LYS A 47 6.46 -3.43 26.51
CA LYS A 47 6.96 -2.13 27.00
C LYS A 47 5.90 -1.02 26.96
N ARG A 48 4.93 -1.13 26.06
CA ARG A 48 3.88 -0.13 25.85
C ARG A 48 2.53 -0.51 26.47
N GLY A 49 2.43 -1.70 27.08
CA GLY A 49 1.18 -2.23 27.61
C GLY A 49 0.11 -2.45 26.51
N ILE A 50 0.53 -2.78 25.28
CA ILE A 50 -0.35 -2.96 24.12
C ILE A 50 -0.46 -4.45 23.79
N SER A 51 -1.68 -4.99 23.71
CA SER A 51 -1.89 -6.34 23.18
C SER A 51 -1.80 -6.36 21.67
N LEU A 52 -0.97 -7.26 21.11
CA LEU A 52 -0.90 -7.51 19.67
C LEU A 52 -1.90 -8.57 19.20
N CYS A 53 -2.57 -9.27 20.12
CA CYS A 53 -3.57 -10.27 19.79
C CYS A 53 -4.97 -9.75 20.08
N ASN A 54 -5.93 -10.16 19.26
CA ASN A 54 -7.36 -10.09 19.54
C ASN A 54 -7.74 -11.25 20.47
N ASP A 55 -8.99 -11.27 20.95
CA ASP A 55 -9.50 -12.32 21.85
C ASP A 55 -9.49 -13.71 21.20
N ASP A 56 -9.58 -13.79 19.87
CA ASP A 56 -9.50 -15.03 19.09
C ASP A 56 -8.06 -15.49 18.77
N GLY A 57 -7.06 -14.81 19.32
CA GLY A 57 -5.63 -15.08 19.08
C GLY A 57 -5.08 -14.54 17.75
N SER A 58 -5.91 -13.95 16.90
CA SER A 58 -5.45 -13.33 15.64
C SER A 58 -4.69 -12.04 15.90
N LEU A 59 -3.82 -11.65 14.93
CA LEU A 59 -3.04 -10.42 15.02
C LEU A 59 -3.95 -9.18 15.01
N ASN A 60 -3.84 -8.35 16.04
CA ASN A 60 -4.50 -7.04 16.11
C ASN A 60 -3.73 -6.02 15.28
N ARG A 61 -4.13 -5.85 14.02
CA ARG A 61 -3.49 -4.91 13.08
C ARG A 61 -3.55 -3.45 13.52
N ARG A 62 -4.56 -3.06 14.30
CA ARG A 62 -4.68 -1.70 14.82
C ARG A 62 -3.61 -1.44 15.88
N SER A 63 -3.45 -2.37 16.82
CA SER A 63 -2.40 -2.32 17.84
C SER A 63 -1.00 -2.35 17.20
N LEU A 64 -0.78 -3.24 16.23
CA LEU A 64 0.47 -3.26 15.46
C LEU A 64 0.73 -1.90 14.80
N GLY A 65 -0.28 -1.30 14.17
CA GLY A 65 -0.15 0.02 13.55
C GLY A 65 0.27 1.11 14.53
N GLN A 66 -0.23 1.10 15.78
CA GLN A 66 0.19 2.06 16.81
C GLN A 66 1.68 1.93 17.15
N ILE A 67 2.20 0.71 17.13
CA ILE A 67 3.61 0.43 17.41
C ILE A 67 4.48 0.83 16.22
N VAL A 68 4.19 0.33 15.03
CA VAL A 68 5.08 0.50 13.87
C VAL A 68 5.09 1.91 13.31
N PHE A 69 3.98 2.65 13.39
CA PHE A 69 3.94 4.04 12.92
C PHE A 69 4.48 5.06 13.93
N SER A 70 4.89 4.64 15.12
CA SER A 70 5.50 5.52 16.12
C SER A 70 7.00 5.72 15.91
N ASP A 71 7.66 4.86 15.15
CA ASP A 71 9.10 4.87 14.92
C ASP A 71 9.43 4.30 13.54
N GLU A 72 10.26 5.02 12.76
CA GLU A 72 10.65 4.61 11.42
C GLU A 72 11.42 3.29 11.40
N LYS A 73 12.20 2.97 12.46
CA LYS A 73 12.93 1.70 12.57
C LYS A 73 11.97 0.53 12.77
N LEU A 74 10.90 0.72 13.56
CA LEU A 74 9.87 -0.29 13.77
C LEU A 74 9.05 -0.51 12.50
N LEU A 75 8.75 0.58 11.78
CA LEU A 75 8.11 0.47 10.47
C LEU A 75 8.98 -0.31 9.47
N ALA A 76 10.28 0.03 9.37
CA ALA A 76 11.22 -0.68 8.49
C ALA A 76 11.34 -2.16 8.84
N ARG A 77 11.33 -2.50 10.14
CA ARG A 77 11.34 -3.90 10.62
C ARG A 77 10.09 -4.66 10.18
N GLN A 78 8.91 -4.05 10.28
CA GLN A 78 7.67 -4.65 9.82
C GLN A 78 7.67 -4.80 8.29
N GLU A 79 8.13 -3.79 7.56
CA GLU A 79 8.26 -3.81 6.11
C GLU A 79 9.21 -4.93 5.65
N ALA A 80 10.32 -5.15 6.33
CA ALA A 80 11.26 -6.24 6.03
C ALA A 80 10.64 -7.64 6.18
N ILE A 81 9.67 -7.82 7.08
CA ILE A 81 8.93 -9.08 7.23
C ILE A 81 7.87 -9.25 6.12
N VAL A 82 7.16 -8.17 5.80
CA VAL A 82 5.94 -8.25 4.98
C VAL A 82 6.22 -8.11 3.48
N TYR A 83 7.20 -7.29 3.07
CA TYR A 83 7.46 -7.04 1.65
C TYR A 83 7.88 -8.28 0.85
N PRO A 84 8.73 -9.19 1.35
CA PRO A 84 9.04 -10.42 0.61
C PRO A 84 7.78 -11.23 0.27
N LYS A 85 6.83 -11.32 1.23
CA LYS A 85 5.56 -12.02 0.99
C LYS A 85 4.65 -11.29 0.01
N ILE A 86 4.62 -9.95 0.04
CA ILE A 86 3.88 -9.16 -0.97
C ILE A 86 4.46 -9.44 -2.37
N ILE A 87 5.79 -9.42 -2.52
CA ILE A 87 6.47 -9.66 -3.79
C ILE A 87 6.14 -11.05 -4.31
N GLU A 88 6.22 -12.07 -3.45
CA GLU A 88 5.87 -13.45 -3.79
C GLU A 88 4.43 -13.56 -4.31
N LEU A 89 3.45 -13.03 -3.55
CA LEU A 89 2.03 -13.08 -3.92
C LEU A 89 1.74 -12.36 -5.24
N VAL A 90 2.37 -11.21 -5.47
CA VAL A 90 2.21 -10.44 -6.71
C VAL A 90 2.86 -11.17 -7.89
N ASN A 91 4.03 -11.77 -7.71
CA ASN A 91 4.69 -12.55 -8.75
C ASN A 91 3.85 -13.75 -9.16
N SER A 92 3.34 -14.53 -8.19
CA SER A 92 2.43 -15.65 -8.46
C SER A 92 1.18 -15.22 -9.24
N PHE A 93 0.60 -14.05 -8.88
CA PHE A 93 -0.53 -13.51 -9.63
C PHE A 93 -0.16 -13.15 -11.07
N ILE A 94 1.00 -12.52 -11.29
CA ILE A 94 1.46 -12.17 -12.64
C ILE A 94 1.67 -13.43 -13.48
N GLU A 95 2.27 -14.47 -12.91
CA GLU A 95 2.52 -15.75 -13.56
C GLU A 95 1.20 -16.47 -13.91
N GLU A 96 0.22 -16.49 -13.00
CA GLU A 96 -1.12 -17.04 -13.27
C GLU A 96 -1.84 -16.30 -14.41
N LYS A 97 -1.59 -15.02 -14.60
CA LYS A 97 -2.21 -14.18 -15.63
C LYS A 97 -1.34 -14.01 -16.88
N GLN A 98 -0.50 -15.00 -17.21
CA GLN A 98 0.31 -14.97 -18.44
C GLN A 98 -0.51 -14.64 -19.69
N GLY A 99 0.07 -13.82 -20.56
CA GLY A 99 -0.59 -13.34 -21.80
C GLY A 99 -1.56 -12.16 -21.60
N LYS A 100 -1.81 -11.73 -20.36
CA LYS A 100 -2.62 -10.53 -20.07
C LYS A 100 -1.75 -9.36 -19.60
N SER A 101 -2.19 -8.15 -19.91
CA SER A 101 -1.61 -6.95 -19.31
C SER A 101 -2.08 -6.79 -17.87
N VAL A 102 -1.12 -6.69 -16.93
CA VAL A 102 -1.40 -6.62 -15.49
C VAL A 102 -1.25 -5.18 -14.99
N ILE A 103 -2.18 -4.75 -14.15
CA ILE A 103 -2.13 -3.47 -13.43
C ILE A 103 -1.79 -3.73 -11.95
N LEU A 104 -0.67 -3.20 -11.50
CA LEU A 104 -0.32 -3.14 -10.09
C LEU A 104 -0.93 -1.89 -9.47
N ASN A 105 -2.11 -2.02 -8.86
CA ASN A 105 -2.82 -0.92 -8.23
C ASN A 105 -2.28 -0.69 -6.81
N ALA A 106 -1.36 0.26 -6.66
CA ALA A 106 -0.62 0.52 -5.43
C ALA A 106 -0.60 2.00 -5.03
N THR A 107 -0.45 2.28 -3.74
CA THR A 107 -0.22 3.63 -3.23
C THR A 107 1.28 3.95 -3.15
N VAL A 108 2.12 2.98 -2.80
CA VAL A 108 3.54 3.15 -2.49
C VAL A 108 4.43 2.09 -3.17
N LEU A 109 4.17 1.81 -4.47
CA LEU A 109 4.90 0.79 -5.22
C LEU A 109 6.43 1.02 -5.23
N PHE A 110 6.89 2.27 -5.13
CA PHE A 110 8.31 2.61 -5.04
C PHE A 110 9.02 2.00 -3.82
N LYS A 111 8.27 1.54 -2.81
CA LYS A 111 8.83 0.79 -1.68
C LYS A 111 9.10 -0.69 -1.99
N THR A 112 8.67 -1.16 -3.14
CA THR A 112 8.97 -2.48 -3.69
C THR A 112 9.62 -2.35 -5.07
N PRO A 113 10.93 -1.95 -5.13
CA PRO A 113 11.61 -1.67 -6.39
C PRO A 113 11.58 -2.85 -7.36
N GLU A 114 11.63 -4.07 -6.85
CA GLU A 114 11.55 -5.29 -7.65
C GLU A 114 10.25 -5.38 -8.45
N LEU A 115 9.11 -5.06 -7.84
CA LEU A 115 7.82 -5.01 -8.55
C LEU A 115 7.73 -3.80 -9.48
N MET A 116 8.29 -2.67 -9.06
CA MET A 116 8.27 -1.45 -9.86
C MET A 116 9.04 -1.63 -11.17
N LYS A 117 10.19 -2.31 -11.17
CA LYS A 117 10.99 -2.63 -12.35
C LYS A 117 10.26 -3.48 -13.40
N LYS A 118 9.25 -4.25 -12.99
CA LYS A 118 8.40 -5.02 -13.91
C LYS A 118 7.38 -4.15 -14.67
N CYS A 119 7.20 -2.90 -14.24
CA CYS A 119 6.22 -1.99 -14.86
C CYS A 119 6.81 -1.34 -16.12
N LYS A 120 6.07 -1.41 -17.23
CA LYS A 120 6.42 -0.68 -18.47
C LYS A 120 6.21 0.83 -18.36
N LYS A 121 5.24 1.25 -17.53
CA LYS A 121 4.96 2.67 -17.22
C LYS A 121 4.20 2.79 -15.90
N ILE A 122 4.23 3.98 -15.32
CA ILE A 122 3.50 4.33 -14.10
C ILE A 122 2.43 5.35 -14.45
N LEU A 123 1.17 5.05 -14.11
CA LEU A 123 0.06 5.98 -14.22
C LEU A 123 -0.19 6.62 -12.85
N PHE A 124 0.24 7.85 -12.67
CA PHE A 124 0.07 8.57 -11.41
C PHE A 124 -1.25 9.33 -11.39
N VAL A 125 -2.25 8.79 -10.68
CA VAL A 125 -3.59 9.37 -10.63
C VAL A 125 -3.64 10.53 -9.63
N GLN A 126 -3.97 11.73 -10.12
CA GLN A 126 -4.19 12.94 -9.33
C GLN A 126 -5.64 13.39 -9.32
N ALA A 127 -6.07 13.98 -8.21
CA ALA A 127 -7.34 14.71 -8.13
C ALA A 127 -7.19 15.93 -7.23
N GLY A 128 -7.99 16.95 -7.48
CA GLY A 128 -8.00 18.17 -6.68
C GLY A 128 -8.32 17.90 -5.20
N LEU A 129 -7.76 18.71 -4.31
CA LEU A 129 -7.87 18.52 -2.86
C LEU A 129 -9.32 18.41 -2.39
N LEU A 130 -10.21 19.29 -2.86
CA LEU A 130 -11.63 19.29 -2.50
C LEU A 130 -12.34 17.99 -2.92
N LYS A 131 -12.11 17.55 -4.17
CA LYS A 131 -12.67 16.27 -4.66
C LYS A 131 -12.20 15.09 -3.80
N ARG A 132 -10.90 15.06 -3.46
CA ARG A 132 -10.31 14.03 -2.61
C ARG A 132 -10.91 14.04 -1.21
N LEU A 133 -11.12 15.23 -0.63
CA LEU A 133 -11.69 15.41 0.70
C LEU A 133 -13.12 14.88 0.78
N VAL A 134 -13.97 15.27 -0.17
CA VAL A 134 -15.36 14.80 -0.26
C VAL A 134 -15.43 13.29 -0.43
N ARG A 135 -14.62 12.73 -1.35
CA ARG A 135 -14.55 11.29 -1.60
C ARG A 135 -14.09 10.52 -0.36
N ALA A 136 -13.04 11.03 0.34
CA ALA A 136 -12.51 10.40 1.55
C ALA A 136 -13.54 10.41 2.69
N LYS A 137 -14.22 11.55 2.93
CA LYS A 137 -15.24 11.68 3.96
C LYS A 137 -16.42 10.72 3.71
N LYS A 138 -16.88 10.63 2.45
CA LYS A 138 -18.00 9.74 2.07
C LYS A 138 -17.64 8.26 2.20
N ARG A 139 -16.42 7.87 1.81
CA ARG A 139 -15.98 6.46 1.78
C ARG A 139 -15.58 5.93 3.15
N ASP A 140 -14.76 6.70 3.88
CA ASP A 140 -14.03 6.19 5.04
C ASP A 140 -14.72 6.51 6.37
N LYS A 141 -15.75 7.38 6.37
CA LYS A 141 -16.45 7.85 7.56
C LYS A 141 -15.51 8.33 8.70
N MET A 142 -14.34 8.80 8.32
CA MET A 142 -13.28 9.20 9.25
C MET A 142 -13.43 10.67 9.67
N PRO A 143 -12.98 11.05 10.88
CA PRO A 143 -12.83 12.44 11.29
C PRO A 143 -11.93 13.23 10.33
N LEU A 144 -12.26 14.50 10.13
CA LEU A 144 -11.57 15.37 9.16
C LEU A 144 -10.07 15.51 9.45
N ASN A 145 -9.69 15.63 10.73
CA ASN A 145 -8.30 15.71 11.16
C ASN A 145 -7.48 14.49 10.72
N GLN A 146 -8.03 13.29 10.80
CA GLN A 146 -7.38 12.07 10.35
C GLN A 146 -7.23 12.02 8.82
N ILE A 147 -8.25 12.50 8.07
CA ILE A 147 -8.16 12.62 6.61
C ILE A 147 -7.04 13.57 6.22
N LEU A 148 -6.96 14.73 6.87
CA LEU A 148 -5.92 15.74 6.60
C LEU A 148 -4.52 15.21 6.96
N ALA A 149 -4.37 14.50 8.06
CA ALA A 149 -3.11 13.87 8.45
C ALA A 149 -2.64 12.87 7.37
N ARG A 150 -3.56 12.03 6.85
CA ARG A 150 -3.26 11.12 5.73
C ARG A 150 -2.94 11.84 4.43
N PHE A 151 -3.54 13.00 4.15
CA PHE A 151 -3.17 13.82 2.99
C PHE A 151 -1.77 14.39 3.14
N LYS A 152 -1.43 14.85 4.35
CA LYS A 152 -0.09 15.38 4.68
C LYS A 152 1.00 14.30 4.49
N SER A 153 0.77 13.08 4.98
CA SER A 153 1.72 11.96 4.83
C SER A 153 1.92 11.53 3.36
N GLN A 154 0.98 11.85 2.47
CA GLN A 154 1.05 11.53 1.05
C GLN A 154 1.43 12.70 0.14
N LYS A 155 1.88 13.83 0.72
CA LYS A 155 2.19 15.04 -0.05
C LYS A 155 3.30 14.84 -1.06
N ASN A 156 4.31 14.05 -0.71
CA ASN A 156 5.53 13.86 -1.50
C ASN A 156 5.49 12.63 -2.43
N LEU A 157 4.36 11.92 -2.53
CA LEU A 157 4.30 10.67 -3.31
C LEU A 157 4.78 10.80 -4.75
N LEU A 158 4.41 11.87 -5.47
CA LEU A 158 4.85 12.07 -6.84
C LEU A 158 6.37 12.26 -6.92
N SER A 159 6.95 12.98 -5.99
CA SER A 159 8.40 13.19 -5.89
C SER A 159 9.14 11.87 -5.64
N GLU A 160 8.64 11.04 -4.72
CA GLU A 160 9.19 9.71 -4.44
C GLU A 160 9.11 8.78 -5.67
N TYR A 161 7.96 8.78 -6.36
CA TYR A 161 7.83 8.02 -7.61
C TYR A 161 8.79 8.52 -8.71
N LYS A 162 8.93 9.84 -8.89
CA LYS A 162 9.86 10.40 -9.87
C LYS A 162 11.31 10.03 -9.56
N LYS A 163 11.69 10.07 -8.28
CA LYS A 163 13.02 9.66 -7.84
C LYS A 163 13.27 8.19 -8.13
N ALA A 164 12.38 7.32 -7.69
CA ALA A 164 12.52 5.89 -7.87
C ALA A 164 12.46 5.43 -9.35
N ALA A 165 11.61 6.08 -10.16
CA ALA A 165 11.45 5.74 -11.57
C ALA A 165 12.62 6.22 -12.44
N LYS A 166 13.35 7.27 -12.01
CA LYS A 166 14.44 7.87 -12.80
C LYS A 166 15.58 6.87 -13.02
N ASP A 167 15.96 6.14 -11.98
CA ASP A 167 17.07 5.21 -12.02
C ASP A 167 16.79 4.00 -12.92
N ASP A 168 15.53 3.60 -13.03
CA ASP A 168 15.08 2.47 -13.85
C ASP A 168 14.51 2.89 -15.21
N GLY A 169 14.52 4.20 -15.55
CA GLY A 169 14.02 4.73 -16.81
C GLY A 169 12.52 4.53 -17.07
N ILE A 170 11.72 4.32 -16.01
CA ILE A 170 10.29 4.02 -16.11
C ILE A 170 9.50 5.32 -16.35
N PRO A 171 8.75 5.47 -17.45
CA PRO A 171 7.98 6.67 -17.72
C PRO A 171 6.81 6.84 -16.74
N ILE A 172 6.59 8.08 -16.28
CA ILE A 172 5.46 8.43 -15.42
C ILE A 172 4.51 9.34 -16.19
N GLU A 173 3.28 8.90 -16.33
CA GLU A 173 2.16 9.65 -16.91
C GLU A 173 1.23 10.11 -15.79
N ILE A 174 0.84 11.38 -15.79
CA ILE A 174 -0.07 11.96 -14.80
C ILE A 174 -1.49 11.98 -15.33
N ILE A 175 -2.38 11.24 -14.68
CA ILE A 175 -3.81 11.22 -15.00
C ILE A 175 -4.57 12.11 -14.01
N LYS A 176 -5.25 13.13 -14.52
CA LYS A 176 -6.15 14.01 -13.74
C LYS A 176 -7.55 13.38 -13.68
N ASN A 177 -8.13 13.22 -12.45
CA ASN A 177 -9.45 12.60 -12.22
C ASN A 177 -10.38 13.50 -11.38
#